data_c82f7d4d1483a870e583a06bf91e246e
#
_entry.id   c82f7d4d1483a870e583a06bf91e246e
#
_cell.length_a   1.000
_cell.length_b   1.000
_cell.length_c   1.000
_cell.angle_alpha   90.00
_cell.angle_beta   90.00
_cell.angle_gamma   90.00
#
_symmetry.space_group_name_H-M   'P 1'
#
loop_
_entity.id
_entity.type
_entity.pdbx_description
1 polymer ?
#
loop_
_entity_poly.entity_id
_entity_poly.type
_entity_poly.pdbx_seq_one_letter_code
_entity_poly.pdbx_strand_id
1 'polypeptide(L)'
;MARTSPPPPVCLALQGGGSHGAFQWGVLDRLLEAEALDFRAVTCASAGAMNAAALITGLEAGGFDGARKTLDKLWREINLSGGKNVFGDSAIWNAAFSPSWMKDTPLWRSAESLAMTMSPYQFNPFNLNPLRRVLDTVVDYEAVQRSDIRMFVATTAVRKGRVRLFENAELTQDVLLASGCLPHLFQAVELDGEPYWDGGYLANPPLWPLFYASTPDDILLLPLNP
;
A
#
# COMPACT_ATOMS: atom_id res chain seq x y z
N MET A 1 -17.32 -11.14 28.05
CA MET A 1 -18.17 -12.25 27.57
C MET A 1 -17.39 -12.96 26.47
N ALA A 2 -17.08 -14.23 26.62
CA ALA A 2 -16.43 -15.02 25.57
C ALA A 2 -17.39 -15.12 24.37
N ARG A 3 -16.91 -14.88 23.18
CA ARG A 3 -17.67 -15.10 21.93
C ARG A 3 -18.02 -16.59 21.82
N THR A 4 -19.27 -16.91 21.64
CA THR A 4 -19.77 -18.29 21.51
C THR A 4 -19.66 -18.82 20.06
N SER A 5 -19.31 -17.97 19.10
CA SER A 5 -19.11 -18.32 17.68
C SER A 5 -17.78 -17.75 17.16
N PRO A 6 -17.13 -18.44 16.20
CA PRO A 6 -15.95 -17.91 15.54
C PRO A 6 -16.27 -16.58 14.83
N PRO A 7 -15.26 -15.71 14.62
CA PRO A 7 -15.47 -14.48 13.86
C PRO A 7 -15.94 -14.78 12.42
N PRO A 8 -16.87 -13.97 11.87
CA PRO A 8 -17.34 -14.16 10.50
C PRO A 8 -16.20 -13.96 9.50
N PRO A 9 -16.13 -14.81 8.47
CA PRO A 9 -15.16 -14.66 7.41
C PRO A 9 -15.49 -13.43 6.54
N VAL A 10 -14.46 -12.68 6.11
CA VAL A 10 -14.61 -11.48 5.30
C VAL A 10 -13.46 -11.30 4.33
N CYS A 11 -13.76 -10.69 3.18
CA CYS A 11 -12.75 -10.17 2.28
C CYS A 11 -12.52 -8.67 2.55
N LEU A 12 -11.28 -8.22 2.39
CA LEU A 12 -10.92 -6.81 2.46
C LEU A 12 -10.73 -6.21 1.08
N ALA A 13 -11.14 -4.95 0.92
CA ALA A 13 -10.82 -4.14 -0.24
C ALA A 13 -10.19 -2.83 0.26
N LEU A 14 -8.86 -2.70 0.10
CA LEU A 14 -8.07 -1.59 0.65
C LEU A 14 -7.68 -0.62 -0.46
N GLN A 15 -8.31 0.55 -0.47
CA GLN A 15 -8.05 1.61 -1.45
C GLN A 15 -6.65 2.21 -1.25
N GLY A 16 -5.99 2.60 -2.34
CA GLY A 16 -4.81 3.43 -2.33
C GLY A 16 -5.14 4.90 -2.07
N GLY A 17 -4.24 5.64 -1.44
CA GLY A 17 -4.45 7.05 -1.13
C GLY A 17 -3.27 7.70 -0.38
N GLY A 18 -2.05 7.17 -0.55
CA GLY A 18 -0.84 7.72 0.05
C GLY A 18 -0.93 7.78 1.58
N SER A 19 -0.69 8.95 2.17
CA SER A 19 -0.72 9.15 3.62
C SER A 19 -2.08 8.89 4.27
N HIS A 20 -3.18 8.96 3.50
CA HIS A 20 -4.51 8.61 4.00
C HIS A 20 -4.63 7.13 4.37
N GLY A 21 -3.72 6.27 3.91
CA GLY A 21 -3.64 4.87 4.35
C GLY A 21 -3.49 4.69 5.86
N ALA A 22 -3.03 5.72 6.59
CA ALA A 22 -3.04 5.73 8.06
C ALA A 22 -4.46 5.62 8.65
N PHE A 23 -5.49 6.12 7.95
CA PHE A 23 -6.88 5.91 8.36
C PHE A 23 -7.26 4.42 8.30
N GLN A 24 -6.87 3.73 7.23
CA GLN A 24 -7.08 2.27 7.15
C GLN A 24 -6.38 1.53 8.28
N TRP A 25 -5.13 1.91 8.62
CA TRP A 25 -4.45 1.36 9.78
C TRP A 25 -5.29 1.50 11.05
N GLY A 26 -5.82 2.70 11.34
CA GLY A 26 -6.67 2.89 12.53
C GLY A 26 -7.91 2.02 12.55
N VAL A 27 -8.58 1.83 11.38
CA VAL A 27 -9.73 0.94 11.26
C VAL A 27 -9.32 -0.53 11.47
N LEU A 28 -8.25 -0.98 10.80
CA LEU A 28 -7.74 -2.34 10.92
C LEU A 28 -7.29 -2.63 12.36
N ASP A 29 -6.58 -1.69 13.02
CA ASP A 29 -6.15 -1.83 14.41
C ASP A 29 -7.36 -2.08 15.34
N ARG A 30 -8.45 -1.33 15.15
CA ARG A 30 -9.65 -1.50 15.95
C ARG A 30 -10.38 -2.82 15.68
N LEU A 31 -10.41 -3.27 14.43
CA LEU A 31 -11.00 -4.58 14.06
C LEU A 31 -10.19 -5.75 14.64
N LEU A 32 -8.85 -5.66 14.58
CA LEU A 32 -7.92 -6.63 15.12
C LEU A 32 -8.00 -6.69 16.67
N GLU A 33 -8.06 -5.52 17.33
CA GLU A 33 -8.24 -5.44 18.79
C GLU A 33 -9.53 -6.12 19.26
N ALA A 34 -10.60 -6.00 18.48
CA ALA A 34 -11.89 -6.58 18.78
C ALA A 34 -11.96 -8.08 18.38
N GLU A 35 -10.94 -8.59 17.69
CA GLU A 35 -10.93 -9.94 17.06
C GLU A 35 -12.23 -10.19 16.27
N ALA A 36 -12.69 -9.15 15.55
CA ALA A 36 -14.06 -9.06 15.07
C ALA A 36 -14.31 -9.90 13.82
N LEU A 37 -13.29 -10.13 13.00
CA LEU A 37 -13.41 -10.67 11.65
C LEU A 37 -12.31 -11.70 11.38
N ASP A 38 -12.62 -12.67 10.51
CA ASP A 38 -11.69 -13.65 9.97
C ASP A 38 -11.38 -13.28 8.51
N PHE A 39 -10.18 -12.76 8.27
CA PHE A 39 -9.76 -12.27 6.96
C PHE A 39 -9.38 -13.42 6.03
N ARG A 40 -10.05 -13.56 4.89
CA ARG A 40 -9.83 -14.65 3.93
C ARG A 40 -9.15 -14.22 2.65
N ALA A 41 -9.42 -13.01 2.22
CA ALA A 41 -8.76 -12.44 1.04
C ALA A 41 -8.67 -10.92 1.16
N VAL A 42 -7.72 -10.32 0.44
CA VAL A 42 -7.58 -8.87 0.34
C VAL A 42 -7.25 -8.47 -1.09
N THR A 43 -7.98 -7.51 -1.62
CA THR A 43 -7.62 -6.80 -2.85
C THR A 43 -7.17 -5.39 -2.48
N CYS A 44 -6.10 -4.89 -3.09
CA CYS A 44 -5.47 -3.67 -2.64
C CYS A 44 -4.70 -2.94 -3.76
N ALA A 45 -4.46 -1.65 -3.56
CA ALA A 45 -3.61 -0.83 -4.41
C ALA A 45 -2.82 0.17 -3.54
N SER A 46 -1.59 0.52 -3.97
CA SER A 46 -0.79 1.60 -3.36
C SER A 46 -0.64 1.46 -1.83
N ALA A 47 -1.02 2.49 -1.06
CA ALA A 47 -0.99 2.44 0.41
C ALA A 47 -1.82 1.27 0.98
N GLY A 48 -2.92 0.90 0.32
CA GLY A 48 -3.70 -0.29 0.68
C GLY A 48 -2.90 -1.58 0.53
N ALA A 49 -2.01 -1.68 -0.47
CA ALA A 49 -1.14 -2.84 -0.65
C ALA A 49 -0.07 -2.92 0.46
N MET A 50 0.45 -1.77 0.91
CA MET A 50 1.38 -1.72 2.05
C MET A 50 0.69 -2.20 3.34
N ASN A 51 -0.52 -1.71 3.60
CA ASN A 51 -1.33 -2.13 4.75
C ASN A 51 -1.65 -3.63 4.68
N ALA A 52 -2.05 -4.15 3.51
CA ALA A 52 -2.35 -5.57 3.33
C ALA A 52 -1.13 -6.46 3.59
N ALA A 53 0.03 -6.10 3.04
CA ALA A 53 1.26 -6.86 3.25
C ALA A 53 1.69 -6.86 4.73
N ALA A 54 1.60 -5.71 5.41
CA ALA A 54 1.90 -5.61 6.84
C ALA A 54 0.89 -6.38 7.70
N LEU A 55 -0.40 -6.31 7.36
CA LEU A 55 -1.46 -7.07 8.04
C LEU A 55 -1.17 -8.57 7.97
N ILE A 56 -0.94 -9.12 6.78
CA ILE A 56 -0.70 -10.55 6.58
C ILE A 56 0.61 -10.96 7.28
N THR A 57 1.71 -10.21 7.07
CA THR A 57 2.96 -10.48 7.79
C THR A 57 2.75 -10.60 9.29
N GLY A 58 2.02 -9.68 9.88
CA GLY A 58 1.79 -9.69 11.32
C GLY A 58 0.84 -10.79 11.79
N LEU A 59 -0.19 -11.13 10.99
CA LEU A 59 -1.10 -12.26 11.29
C LEU A 59 -0.32 -13.58 11.29
N GLU A 60 0.55 -13.81 10.34
CA GLU A 60 1.40 -15.01 10.25
C GLU A 60 2.42 -15.07 11.39
N ALA A 61 2.96 -13.93 11.82
CA ALA A 61 3.96 -13.87 12.88
C ALA A 61 3.39 -14.00 14.30
N GLY A 62 2.16 -13.56 14.55
CA GLY A 62 1.62 -13.52 15.92
C GLY A 62 0.12 -13.21 16.00
N GLY A 63 -0.66 -13.61 15.00
CA GLY A 63 -2.11 -13.41 14.98
C GLY A 63 -2.51 -11.92 15.05
N PHE A 64 -3.63 -11.63 15.66
CA PHE A 64 -4.17 -10.26 15.73
C PHE A 64 -3.21 -9.26 16.38
N ASP A 65 -2.55 -9.64 17.47
CA ASP A 65 -1.56 -8.79 18.14
C ASP A 65 -0.31 -8.57 17.27
N GLY A 66 0.14 -9.59 16.54
CA GLY A 66 1.22 -9.49 15.57
C GLY A 66 0.87 -8.51 14.46
N ALA A 67 -0.33 -8.58 13.91
CA ALA A 67 -0.83 -7.69 12.87
C ALA A 67 -0.88 -6.23 13.33
N ARG A 68 -1.40 -5.96 14.53
CA ARG A 68 -1.43 -4.62 15.14
C ARG A 68 -0.03 -4.02 15.26
N LYS A 69 0.93 -4.80 15.79
CA LYS A 69 2.32 -4.37 15.95
C LYS A 69 3.01 -4.10 14.60
N THR A 70 2.73 -4.92 13.60
CA THR A 70 3.35 -4.76 12.27
C THR A 70 2.78 -3.56 11.53
N LEU A 71 1.48 -3.30 11.61
CA LEU A 71 0.85 -2.09 11.08
C LEU A 71 1.37 -0.82 11.78
N ASP A 72 1.48 -0.81 13.10
CA ASP A 72 2.07 0.30 13.87
C ASP A 72 3.52 0.55 13.42
N LYS A 73 4.32 -0.51 13.28
CA LYS A 73 5.70 -0.44 12.79
C LYS A 73 5.76 0.17 11.38
N LEU A 74 4.89 -0.27 10.44
CA LEU A 74 4.83 0.28 9.09
C LEU A 74 4.66 1.80 9.10
N TRP A 75 3.67 2.29 9.82
CA TRP A 75 3.36 3.72 9.82
C TRP A 75 4.37 4.56 10.60
N ARG A 76 5.01 4.01 11.62
CA ARG A 76 6.16 4.65 12.29
C ARG A 76 7.36 4.76 11.37
N GLU A 77 7.72 3.70 10.66
CA GLU A 77 8.83 3.71 9.70
C GLU A 77 8.57 4.67 8.53
N ILE A 78 7.34 4.73 8.01
CA ILE A 78 6.94 5.72 7.00
C ILE A 78 7.13 7.14 7.53
N ASN A 79 6.66 7.43 8.75
CA ASN A 79 6.79 8.75 9.37
C ASN A 79 8.27 9.13 9.61
N LEU A 80 9.07 8.19 10.10
CA LEU A 80 10.51 8.42 10.32
C LEU A 80 11.26 8.62 9.00
N SER A 81 10.88 7.92 7.95
CA SER A 81 11.47 8.05 6.61
C SER A 81 11.08 9.38 5.95
N GLY A 82 9.89 9.92 6.25
CA GLY A 82 9.46 11.24 5.82
C GLY A 82 10.20 12.40 6.52
N GLY A 83 10.64 12.20 7.77
CA GLY A 83 11.28 13.24 8.59
C GLY A 83 12.81 13.26 8.59
N LYS A 84 13.47 12.17 8.15
CA LYS A 84 14.95 12.04 8.15
C LYS A 84 15.45 11.59 6.78
N ASN A 85 15.25 12.40 5.79
CA ASN A 85 15.59 12.03 4.42
C ASN A 85 17.08 12.05 4.13
N VAL A 86 17.55 11.02 3.42
CA VAL A 86 18.85 10.98 2.72
C VAL A 86 19.01 12.16 1.74
N PHE A 87 17.90 12.86 1.42
CA PHE A 87 17.84 14.01 0.51
C PHE A 87 17.54 15.34 1.19
N GLY A 88 17.64 15.43 2.54
CA GLY A 88 17.09 16.60 3.24
C GLY A 88 15.58 16.71 3.03
N ASP A 89 14.97 17.83 3.35
CA ASP A 89 13.55 18.11 3.11
C ASP A 89 13.19 18.03 1.61
N SER A 90 13.25 16.82 1.02
CA SER A 90 12.91 16.67 -0.39
C SER A 90 11.44 17.04 -0.58
N ALA A 91 11.21 18.11 -1.33
CA ALA A 91 9.88 18.60 -1.69
C ALA A 91 8.98 17.48 -2.23
N ILE A 92 9.57 16.47 -2.84
CA ILE A 92 8.91 15.32 -3.48
C ILE A 92 8.29 14.38 -2.45
N TRP A 93 9.04 14.00 -1.41
CA TRP A 93 8.53 13.13 -0.34
C TRP A 93 7.51 13.87 0.50
N ASN A 94 7.81 15.14 0.78
CA ASN A 94 6.88 16.02 1.44
C ASN A 94 5.60 16.22 0.59
N ALA A 95 5.65 16.28 -0.73
CA ALA A 95 4.47 16.38 -1.59
C ALA A 95 3.52 15.18 -1.44
N ALA A 96 4.07 13.96 -1.38
CA ALA A 96 3.27 12.75 -1.22
C ALA A 96 2.64 12.62 0.19
N PHE A 97 3.33 13.09 1.24
CA PHE A 97 2.99 12.84 2.64
C PHE A 97 2.76 14.11 3.49
N SER A 98 2.79 15.31 2.89
CA SER A 98 2.63 16.57 3.61
C SER A 98 1.20 16.86 4.04
N PRO A 99 1.03 17.51 5.19
CA PRO A 99 -0.25 18.04 5.62
C PRO A 99 -0.86 19.02 4.59
N SER A 100 -2.17 18.98 4.45
CA SER A 100 -2.91 19.81 3.47
C SER A 100 -2.62 21.31 3.58
N TRP A 101 -2.40 21.84 4.79
CA TRP A 101 -2.13 23.26 5.03
C TRP A 101 -0.83 23.76 4.39
N MET A 102 0.17 22.87 4.22
CA MET A 102 1.45 23.22 3.59
C MET A 102 1.31 23.34 2.07
N LYS A 103 0.37 22.59 1.47
CA LYS A 103 0.08 22.59 0.03
C LYS A 103 -0.52 23.90 -0.46
N ASP A 104 -1.08 24.72 0.44
CA ASP A 104 -1.71 26.00 0.11
C ASP A 104 -0.71 27.17 0.06
N THR A 105 0.56 26.95 0.41
CA THR A 105 1.57 28.01 0.32
C THR A 105 2.01 28.30 -1.12
N PRO A 106 2.24 29.59 -1.52
CA PRO A 106 2.69 29.93 -2.85
C PRO A 106 4.02 29.27 -3.25
N LEU A 107 4.95 29.13 -2.29
CA LEU A 107 6.22 28.48 -2.48
C LEU A 107 6.05 27.00 -2.82
N TRP A 108 5.14 26.31 -2.13
CA TRP A 108 4.81 24.93 -2.39
C TRP A 108 4.22 24.73 -3.79
N ARG A 109 3.22 25.53 -4.16
CA ARG A 109 2.59 25.51 -5.49
C ARG A 109 3.60 25.73 -6.62
N SER A 110 4.57 26.63 -6.40
CA SER A 110 5.64 26.87 -7.38
C SER A 110 6.58 25.69 -7.51
N ALA A 111 7.00 25.08 -6.40
CA ALA A 111 7.85 23.89 -6.39
C ALA A 111 7.14 22.67 -6.99
N GLU A 112 5.87 22.48 -6.69
CA GLU A 112 5.02 21.43 -7.26
C GLU A 112 4.83 21.61 -8.76
N SER A 113 4.56 22.84 -9.21
CA SER A 113 4.44 23.18 -10.63
C SER A 113 5.75 22.88 -11.37
N LEU A 114 6.89 23.24 -10.80
CA LEU A 114 8.20 22.93 -11.37
C LEU A 114 8.48 21.42 -11.40
N ALA A 115 8.16 20.71 -10.32
CA ALA A 115 8.31 19.25 -10.25
C ALA A 115 7.42 18.52 -11.27
N MET A 116 6.22 19.03 -11.54
CA MET A 116 5.32 18.48 -12.56
C MET A 116 5.81 18.69 -13.99
N THR A 117 6.73 19.64 -14.22
CA THR A 117 7.34 19.86 -15.54
C THR A 117 8.56 18.97 -15.79
N MET A 118 9.12 18.37 -14.74
CA MET A 118 10.31 17.51 -14.81
C MET A 118 9.92 16.03 -14.70
N SER A 119 10.51 15.20 -15.55
CA SER A 119 10.37 13.75 -15.44
C SER A 119 11.13 13.22 -14.22
N PRO A 120 10.61 12.17 -13.49
CA PRO A 120 11.38 11.49 -12.46
C PRO A 120 12.73 10.96 -12.93
N TYR A 121 12.86 10.65 -14.21
CA TYR A 121 14.14 10.26 -14.81
C TYR A 121 15.16 11.40 -14.83
N GLN A 122 14.73 12.66 -14.68
CA GLN A 122 15.59 13.83 -14.64
C GLN A 122 15.94 14.26 -13.22
N PHE A 123 14.95 14.33 -12.29
CA PHE A 123 15.18 14.81 -10.94
C PHE A 123 15.54 13.70 -9.94
N ASN A 124 15.20 12.43 -10.24
CA ASN A 124 15.55 11.25 -9.43
C ASN A 124 16.26 10.20 -10.30
N PRO A 125 17.43 10.51 -10.89
CA PRO A 125 18.10 9.63 -11.84
C PRO A 125 18.57 8.30 -11.20
N PHE A 126 18.78 8.28 -9.89
CA PHE A 126 19.15 7.09 -9.14
C PHE A 126 17.94 6.26 -8.67
N ASN A 127 16.73 6.68 -9.02
CA ASN A 127 15.46 6.03 -8.65
C ASN A 127 15.36 5.71 -7.15
N LEU A 128 15.75 6.67 -6.32
CA LEU A 128 15.74 6.50 -4.87
C LEU A 128 14.30 6.55 -4.35
N ASN A 129 13.88 5.47 -3.69
CA ASN A 129 12.55 5.34 -3.12
C ASN A 129 12.66 4.96 -1.63
N PRO A 130 12.34 5.87 -0.70
CA PRO A 130 12.41 5.61 0.74
C PRO A 130 11.54 4.46 1.21
N LEU A 131 10.44 4.16 0.50
CA LEU A 131 9.56 3.03 0.83
C LEU A 131 10.29 1.68 0.73
N ARG A 132 11.33 1.55 -0.10
CA ARG A 132 12.11 0.32 -0.22
C ARG A 132 12.62 -0.13 1.14
N ARG A 133 13.28 0.77 1.89
CA ARG A 133 13.79 0.48 3.22
C ARG A 133 12.69 0.16 4.24
N VAL A 134 11.58 0.87 4.17
CA VAL A 134 10.43 0.61 5.05
C VAL A 134 9.90 -0.79 4.83
N LEU A 135 9.68 -1.17 3.59
CA LEU A 135 9.16 -2.48 3.21
C LEU A 135 10.11 -3.60 3.62
N ASP A 136 11.43 -3.45 3.40
CA ASP A 136 12.44 -4.42 3.86
C ASP A 136 12.42 -4.64 5.39
N THR A 137 12.08 -3.58 6.13
CA THR A 137 12.08 -3.63 7.58
C THR A 137 10.80 -4.25 8.16
N VAL A 138 9.69 -4.15 7.41
CA VAL A 138 8.34 -4.46 7.92
C VAL A 138 7.77 -5.74 7.35
N VAL A 139 7.97 -6.00 6.05
CA VAL A 139 7.27 -7.07 5.33
C VAL A 139 8.10 -8.35 5.32
N ASP A 140 7.52 -9.44 5.77
CA ASP A 140 8.01 -10.80 5.55
C ASP A 140 7.35 -11.35 4.28
N TYR A 141 8.05 -11.23 3.16
CA TYR A 141 7.54 -11.66 1.85
C TYR A 141 7.27 -13.16 1.79
N GLU A 142 8.12 -13.98 2.43
CA GLU A 142 7.92 -15.42 2.45
C GLU A 142 6.68 -15.81 3.24
N ALA A 143 6.42 -15.14 4.37
CA ALA A 143 5.21 -15.35 5.15
C ALA A 143 3.96 -15.00 4.33
N VAL A 144 3.96 -13.84 3.64
CA VAL A 144 2.84 -13.44 2.78
C VAL A 144 2.64 -14.42 1.62
N GLN A 145 3.72 -14.88 0.99
CA GLN A 145 3.65 -15.84 -0.13
C GLN A 145 3.02 -17.17 0.27
N ARG A 146 3.24 -17.62 1.53
CA ARG A 146 2.72 -18.89 2.06
C ARG A 146 1.38 -18.77 2.77
N SER A 147 0.90 -17.55 2.98
CA SER A 147 -0.34 -17.29 3.72
C SER A 147 -1.57 -17.87 3.03
N ASP A 148 -2.49 -18.39 3.82
CA ASP A 148 -3.81 -18.82 3.39
C ASP A 148 -4.72 -17.62 3.04
N ILE A 149 -4.37 -16.40 3.48
CA ILE A 149 -5.08 -15.18 3.13
C ILE A 149 -4.66 -14.77 1.72
N ARG A 150 -5.59 -14.87 0.77
CA ARG A 150 -5.31 -14.52 -0.63
C ARG A 150 -5.14 -13.01 -0.78
N MET A 151 -4.04 -12.59 -1.40
CA MET A 151 -3.74 -11.19 -1.64
C MET A 151 -3.68 -10.89 -3.14
N PHE A 152 -4.37 -9.82 -3.56
CA PHE A 152 -4.40 -9.32 -4.93
C PHE A 152 -3.90 -7.89 -4.97
N VAL A 153 -2.68 -7.70 -5.45
CA VAL A 153 -2.04 -6.38 -5.54
C VAL A 153 -2.25 -5.82 -6.94
N ALA A 154 -2.95 -4.69 -7.03
CA ALA A 154 -3.18 -4.01 -8.30
C ALA A 154 -1.97 -3.16 -8.70
N THR A 155 -1.61 -3.24 -9.96
CA THR A 155 -0.63 -2.39 -10.65
C THR A 155 -1.16 -1.99 -12.03
N THR A 156 -0.61 -0.92 -12.59
CA THR A 156 -0.91 -0.48 -13.96
C THR A 156 0.23 -0.85 -14.89
N ALA A 157 0.02 -1.83 -15.77
CA ALA A 157 0.99 -2.18 -16.83
C ALA A 157 1.00 -1.06 -17.88
N VAL A 158 2.11 -0.29 -17.94
CA VAL A 158 2.17 0.98 -18.67
C VAL A 158 2.03 0.79 -20.17
N ARG A 159 2.83 -0.12 -20.75
CA ARG A 159 2.80 -0.35 -22.22
C ARG A 159 1.51 -1.01 -22.68
N LYS A 160 0.91 -1.84 -21.81
CA LYS A 160 -0.32 -2.57 -22.12
C LYS A 160 -1.59 -1.78 -21.83
N GLY A 161 -1.50 -0.68 -21.06
CA GLY A 161 -2.64 0.16 -20.68
C GLY A 161 -3.73 -0.59 -19.92
N ARG A 162 -3.35 -1.59 -19.08
CA ARG A 162 -4.30 -2.43 -18.36
C ARG A 162 -3.83 -2.75 -16.94
N VAL A 163 -4.78 -3.11 -16.09
CA VAL A 163 -4.50 -3.61 -14.75
C VAL A 163 -3.75 -4.94 -14.84
N ARG A 164 -2.71 -5.10 -14.02
CA ARG A 164 -2.09 -6.37 -13.67
C ARG A 164 -2.27 -6.61 -12.18
N LEU A 165 -2.81 -7.77 -11.84
CA LEU A 165 -2.88 -8.25 -10.46
C LEU A 165 -1.72 -9.20 -10.21
N PHE A 166 -1.02 -8.97 -9.10
CA PHE A 166 -0.05 -9.91 -8.56
C PHE A 166 -0.68 -10.61 -7.35
N GLU A 167 -0.52 -11.93 -7.29
CA GLU A 167 -1.02 -12.75 -6.18
C GLU A 167 0.12 -13.09 -5.20
N ASN A 168 -0.21 -13.73 -4.06
CA ASN A 168 0.72 -14.07 -3.00
C ASN A 168 2.07 -14.62 -3.50
N ALA A 169 2.03 -15.64 -4.36
CA ALA A 169 3.25 -16.30 -4.85
C ALA A 169 4.18 -15.40 -5.66
N GLU A 170 3.65 -14.32 -6.22
CA GLU A 170 4.38 -13.34 -7.02
C GLU A 170 4.84 -12.13 -6.19
N LEU A 171 4.46 -12.06 -4.91
CA LEU A 171 4.71 -10.87 -4.09
C LEU A 171 6.20 -10.70 -3.81
N THR A 172 6.71 -9.56 -4.22
CA THR A 172 8.07 -9.09 -3.93
C THR A 172 8.02 -7.63 -3.49
N GLN A 173 9.15 -7.12 -3.01
CA GLN A 173 9.29 -5.70 -2.72
C GLN A 173 8.96 -4.85 -3.95
N ASP A 174 9.46 -5.23 -5.11
CA ASP A 174 9.27 -4.47 -6.34
C ASP A 174 7.80 -4.49 -6.80
N VAL A 175 7.03 -5.54 -6.53
CA VAL A 175 5.57 -5.57 -6.76
C VAL A 175 4.87 -4.53 -5.88
N LEU A 176 5.19 -4.45 -4.58
CA LEU A 176 4.63 -3.43 -3.70
C LEU A 176 5.04 -2.02 -4.14
N LEU A 177 6.32 -1.82 -4.49
CA LEU A 177 6.81 -0.54 -5.01
C LEU A 177 6.12 -0.16 -6.32
N ALA A 178 5.86 -1.12 -7.21
CA ALA A 178 5.11 -0.90 -8.45
C ALA A 178 3.68 -0.45 -8.17
N SER A 179 3.00 -1.11 -7.19
CA SER A 179 1.66 -0.74 -6.78
C SER A 179 1.56 0.68 -6.20
N GLY A 180 2.65 1.22 -5.64
CA GLY A 180 2.73 2.58 -5.11
C GLY A 180 3.55 3.55 -5.98
N CYS A 181 3.85 3.19 -7.23
CA CYS A 181 4.71 3.98 -8.11
C CYS A 181 3.94 5.10 -8.80
N LEU A 182 3.95 6.28 -8.20
CA LEU A 182 3.37 7.49 -8.79
C LEU A 182 4.31 8.05 -9.88
N PRO A 183 3.87 8.14 -11.15
CA PRO A 183 4.72 8.45 -12.30
C PRO A 183 5.30 9.88 -12.31
N HIS A 184 4.79 10.76 -11.47
CA HIS A 184 5.33 12.11 -11.26
C HIS A 184 6.36 12.18 -10.11
N LEU A 185 6.55 11.07 -9.34
CA LEU A 185 7.49 11.00 -8.23
C LEU A 185 8.62 10.00 -8.46
N PHE A 186 8.32 8.88 -9.09
CA PHE A 186 9.24 7.76 -9.26
C PHE A 186 9.31 7.31 -10.71
N GLN A 187 10.46 6.77 -11.09
CA GLN A 187 10.59 6.02 -12.34
C GLN A 187 9.71 4.78 -12.28
N ALA A 188 9.18 4.35 -13.42
CA ALA A 188 8.39 3.12 -13.49
C ALA A 188 9.18 1.92 -12.95
N VAL A 189 8.52 1.05 -12.21
CA VAL A 189 9.13 -0.19 -11.74
C VAL A 189 9.06 -1.22 -12.85
N GLU A 190 10.19 -1.75 -13.29
CA GLU A 190 10.24 -2.79 -14.33
C GLU A 190 10.19 -4.18 -13.69
N LEU A 191 9.20 -4.98 -14.12
CA LEU A 191 9.05 -6.39 -13.76
C LEU A 191 8.89 -7.18 -15.05
N ASP A 192 9.76 -8.16 -15.29
CA ASP A 192 9.75 -9.02 -16.47
C ASP A 192 9.67 -8.24 -17.80
N GLY A 193 10.38 -7.10 -17.88
CA GLY A 193 10.46 -6.26 -19.06
C GLY A 193 9.24 -5.37 -19.33
N GLU A 194 8.24 -5.37 -18.44
CA GLU A 194 7.10 -4.45 -18.48
C GLU A 194 7.24 -3.37 -17.39
N PRO A 195 7.12 -2.10 -17.71
CA PRO A 195 7.07 -1.02 -16.70
C PRO A 195 5.70 -0.96 -16.04
N TYR A 196 5.69 -0.72 -14.73
CA TYR A 196 4.48 -0.60 -13.92
C TYR A 196 4.41 0.72 -13.18
N TRP A 197 3.20 1.24 -13.08
CA TRP A 197 2.79 2.36 -12.25
C TRP A 197 1.78 1.93 -11.19
N ASP A 198 1.48 2.86 -10.28
CA ASP A 198 0.48 2.69 -9.22
C ASP A 198 -0.83 2.09 -9.77
N GLY A 199 -1.32 1.07 -9.06
CA GLY A 199 -2.56 0.38 -9.42
C GLY A 199 -3.79 1.29 -9.39
N GLY A 200 -3.77 2.30 -8.55
CA GLY A 200 -4.85 3.26 -8.39
C GLY A 200 -5.22 4.06 -9.64
N TYR A 201 -4.35 4.08 -10.66
CA TYR A 201 -4.68 4.73 -11.94
C TYR A 201 -5.76 4.00 -12.73
N LEU A 202 -5.85 2.68 -12.62
CA LEU A 202 -6.82 1.88 -13.37
C LEU A 202 -7.80 1.12 -12.47
N ALA A 203 -7.43 0.79 -11.23
CA ALA A 203 -8.29 0.03 -10.31
C ALA A 203 -7.88 0.27 -8.84
N ASN A 204 -8.73 0.92 -8.07
CA ASN A 204 -8.40 1.40 -6.72
C ASN A 204 -9.45 1.07 -5.65
N PRO A 205 -9.42 -0.14 -5.08
CA PRO A 205 -8.86 -1.38 -5.61
C PRO A 205 -9.83 -2.07 -6.58
N PRO A 206 -9.36 -3.05 -7.37
CA PRO A 206 -10.25 -3.88 -8.18
C PRO A 206 -11.05 -4.83 -7.29
N LEU A 207 -12.38 -4.88 -7.40
CA LEU A 207 -13.20 -5.79 -6.59
C LEU A 207 -13.40 -7.16 -7.23
N TRP A 208 -13.30 -7.25 -8.57
CA TRP A 208 -13.59 -8.49 -9.31
C TRP A 208 -12.77 -9.72 -8.88
N PRO A 209 -11.49 -9.62 -8.41
CA PRO A 209 -10.77 -10.81 -7.98
C PRO A 209 -11.47 -11.53 -6.83
N LEU A 210 -12.13 -10.78 -5.95
CA LEU A 210 -12.83 -11.33 -4.80
C LEU A 210 -14.10 -12.10 -5.22
N PHE A 211 -14.76 -11.67 -6.29
CA PHE A 211 -15.96 -12.34 -6.79
C PHE A 211 -15.66 -13.71 -7.44
N TYR A 212 -14.47 -13.87 -8.01
CA TYR A 212 -14.08 -15.10 -8.72
C TYR A 212 -13.19 -16.04 -7.88
N ALA A 213 -12.78 -15.61 -6.70
CA ALA A 213 -11.78 -16.32 -5.91
C ALA A 213 -12.36 -17.37 -4.94
N SER A 214 -13.64 -17.72 -5.02
CA SER A 214 -14.34 -18.60 -4.06
C SER A 214 -14.17 -18.13 -2.61
N THR A 215 -14.23 -16.84 -2.39
CA THR A 215 -14.07 -16.17 -1.10
C THR A 215 -15.43 -15.97 -0.41
N PRO A 216 -15.46 -15.57 0.89
CA PRO A 216 -16.69 -15.18 1.57
C PRO A 216 -17.51 -14.14 0.80
N ASP A 217 -18.82 -14.16 1.00
CA ASP A 217 -19.76 -13.25 0.33
C ASP A 217 -19.62 -11.80 0.79
N ASP A 218 -19.09 -11.58 1.99
CA ASP A 218 -18.96 -10.24 2.56
C ASP A 218 -17.61 -9.59 2.19
N ILE A 219 -17.68 -8.35 1.68
CA ILE A 219 -16.54 -7.52 1.37
C ILE A 219 -16.58 -6.26 2.23
N LEU A 220 -15.55 -6.06 3.05
CA LEU A 220 -15.30 -4.83 3.77
C LEU A 220 -14.42 -3.90 2.93
N LEU A 221 -15.01 -2.88 2.34
CA LEU A 221 -14.29 -1.84 1.60
C LEU A 221 -13.86 -0.72 2.56
N LEU A 222 -12.57 -0.39 2.58
CA LEU A 222 -12.02 0.75 3.30
C LEU A 222 -11.58 1.84 2.30
N PRO A 223 -12.51 2.74 1.90
CA PRO A 223 -12.20 3.83 0.99
C PRO A 223 -11.36 4.91 1.67
N LEU A 224 -10.50 5.58 0.90
CA LEU A 224 -9.66 6.70 1.36
C LEU A 224 -10.03 8.01 0.65
N ASN A 225 -10.58 7.89 -0.54
CA ASN A 225 -11.05 9.02 -1.33
C ASN A 225 -12.57 8.93 -1.45
N PRO A 226 -13.29 10.04 -1.32
CA PRO A 226 -14.75 10.08 -1.49
C PRO A 226 -15.17 9.78 -2.92
#